data_28ceab7dace2fd49a238c3645e56d166
#
_entry.id   28ceab7dace2fd49a238c3645e56d166
#
_cell.length_a   1.000
_cell.length_b   1.000
_cell.length_c   1.000
_cell.angle_alpha   90.00
_cell.angle_beta   90.00
_cell.angle_gamma   90.00
#
_symmetry.space_group_name_H-M   'P 1'
#
loop_
_entity.id
_entity.type
_entity.pdbx_description
1 polymer ?
#
loop_
_entity_poly.entity_id
_entity_poly.type
_entity_poly.pdbx_seq_one_letter_code
_entity_poly.pdbx_strand_id
1 'polypeptide(L)' 'MKKDVVIPRLGSSDESDEVRILRWIKSQGESVKKGDALLEVETDKVNVEVEAPQDGTLGEISAKVGDFVKFGAVVAVIEK' A
#
# COMPACT_ATOMS: atom_id res chain seq x y z
N MET A 1 -10.11 11.86 10.93
CA MET A 1 -8.64 11.85 11.03
C MET A 1 -8.07 11.02 9.89
N LYS A 2 -6.92 11.39 9.40
CA LYS A 2 -6.28 10.67 8.30
C LYS A 2 -5.17 9.79 8.81
N LYS A 3 -5.01 8.66 8.17
CA LYS A 3 -3.94 7.74 8.48
C LYS A 3 -3.21 7.41 7.19
N ASP A 4 -1.90 7.56 7.19
CA ASP A 4 -1.11 7.24 6.00
C ASP A 4 -1.05 5.74 5.78
N VAL A 5 -1.17 5.34 4.53
CA VAL A 5 -0.91 3.96 4.12
C VAL A 5 0.52 3.94 3.60
N VAL A 6 1.37 3.22 4.30
CA VAL A 6 2.78 3.16 3.94
C VAL A 6 3.13 1.73 3.53
N ILE A 7 4.16 1.62 2.73
CA ILE A 7 4.68 0.31 2.34
C ILE A 7 5.47 -0.23 3.52
N PRO A 8 5.04 -1.35 4.12
CA PRO A 8 5.79 -1.91 5.24
C PRO A 8 7.06 -2.58 4.75
N ARG A 9 8.03 -2.68 5.63
CA ARG A 9 9.21 -3.46 5.30
C ARG A 9 8.82 -4.93 5.33
N LEU A 10 8.99 -5.58 4.20
CA LEU A 10 8.48 -6.92 4.02
C LEU A 10 9.60 -7.93 4.14
N GLY A 11 9.93 -8.20 5.36
CA GLY A 11 10.75 -9.36 5.64
C GLY A 11 12.19 -9.21 5.24
N SER A 12 12.65 -9.87 4.33
CA SER A 12 14.03 -10.17 4.14
C SER A 12 14.89 -8.95 3.83
N SER A 13 16.10 -9.11 4.10
CA SER A 13 17.14 -8.15 3.93
C SER A 13 17.59 -8.06 2.50
N ASP A 14 16.69 -7.77 1.63
CA ASP A 14 17.03 -7.72 0.24
C ASP A 14 17.88 -6.52 -0.08
N GLU A 15 18.60 -6.64 -1.15
CA GLU A 15 19.43 -5.59 -1.63
C GLU A 15 18.62 -4.41 -2.10
N SER A 16 17.40 -4.67 -2.52
CA SER A 16 16.53 -3.61 -2.98
C SER A 16 15.61 -3.15 -1.85
N ASP A 17 15.44 -1.86 -1.70
CA ASP A 17 14.50 -1.29 -0.75
C ASP A 17 13.28 -0.75 -1.47
N GLU A 18 13.06 -1.15 -2.72
CA GLU A 18 11.93 -0.69 -3.52
C GLU A 18 11.00 -1.84 -3.83
N VAL A 19 9.72 -1.50 -4.00
CA VAL A 19 8.72 -2.43 -4.48
C VAL A 19 7.99 -1.79 -5.64
N ARG A 20 7.42 -2.61 -6.49
CA ARG A 20 6.67 -2.15 -7.64
C ARG A 20 5.19 -2.32 -7.35
N ILE A 21 4.40 -1.29 -7.66
CA ILE A 21 2.95 -1.36 -7.49
C ILE A 21 2.39 -2.22 -8.63
N LEU A 22 1.81 -3.37 -8.29
CA LEU A 22 1.23 -4.26 -9.29
C LEU A 22 -0.20 -3.89 -9.60
N ARG A 23 -1.01 -3.64 -8.57
CA ARG A 23 -2.40 -3.26 -8.78
C ARG A 23 -2.99 -2.70 -7.50
N TRP A 24 -4.01 -1.88 -7.67
CA TRP A 24 -4.83 -1.40 -6.56
C TRP A 24 -6.07 -2.27 -6.47
N ILE A 25 -6.30 -2.83 -5.29
CA ILE A 25 -7.45 -3.71 -5.05
C ILE A 25 -8.66 -2.87 -4.69
N LYS A 26 -8.44 -1.79 -3.93
CA LYS A 26 -9.50 -0.85 -3.55
C LYS A 26 -9.32 0.44 -4.32
N SER A 27 -10.41 1.13 -4.55
CA SER A 27 -10.41 2.39 -5.28
C SER A 27 -10.58 3.57 -4.34
N GLN A 28 -10.13 4.73 -4.78
CA GLN A 28 -10.33 5.96 -4.03
C GLN A 28 -11.82 6.18 -3.81
N GLY A 29 -12.19 6.49 -2.58
CA GLY A 29 -13.58 6.68 -2.20
C GLY A 29 -14.26 5.44 -1.67
N GLU A 30 -13.60 4.31 -1.73
CA GLU A 30 -14.18 3.04 -1.31
C GLU A 30 -13.99 2.85 0.19
N SER A 31 -15.01 2.30 0.87
CA SER A 31 -14.91 1.97 2.29
C SER A 31 -13.98 0.79 2.50
N VAL A 32 -13.15 0.87 3.51
CA VAL A 32 -12.21 -0.19 3.83
C VAL A 32 -12.25 -0.45 5.32
N LYS A 33 -11.85 -1.64 5.70
CA LYS A 33 -11.73 -2.05 7.10
C LYS A 33 -10.30 -2.44 7.37
N LYS A 34 -9.91 -2.29 8.62
CA LYS A 34 -8.58 -2.71 9.04
C LYS A 34 -8.34 -4.15 8.60
N GLY A 35 -7.21 -4.38 7.96
CA GLY A 35 -6.85 -5.70 7.45
C GLY A 35 -7.26 -5.96 6.01
N ASP A 36 -8.11 -5.11 5.42
CA ASP A 36 -8.47 -5.26 4.02
C ASP A 36 -7.27 -5.04 3.14
N ALA A 37 -7.11 -5.87 2.12
CA ALA A 37 -6.04 -5.67 1.15
C ALA A 37 -6.36 -4.44 0.31
N LEU A 38 -5.44 -3.50 0.25
CA LEU A 38 -5.62 -2.25 -0.50
C LEU A 38 -4.96 -2.31 -1.85
N LEU A 39 -3.77 -2.87 -1.90
CA LEU A 39 -3.00 -2.95 -3.15
C LEU A 39 -2.05 -4.12 -3.05
N GLU A 40 -1.57 -4.53 -4.21
CA GLU A 40 -0.60 -5.60 -4.32
C GLU A 40 0.70 -5.02 -4.84
N VAL A 41 1.80 -5.37 -4.22
CA VAL A 41 3.13 -4.92 -4.63
C VAL A 41 4.02 -6.13 -4.89
N GLU A 42 5.01 -5.93 -5.72
CA GLU A 42 5.98 -6.96 -6.06
C GLU A 42 7.32 -6.60 -5.43
N THR A 43 7.88 -7.56 -4.69
CA THR A 43 9.24 -7.44 -4.20
C THR A 43 10.14 -8.32 -5.06
N ASP A 44 11.41 -8.42 -4.71
CA ASP A 44 12.34 -9.24 -5.47
C ASP A 44 11.92 -10.70 -5.56
N LYS A 45 11.24 -11.19 -4.55
CA LYS A 45 10.97 -12.61 -4.44
C LYS A 45 9.52 -12.99 -4.47
N VAL A 46 8.65 -12.13 -3.95
CA VAL A 46 7.24 -12.48 -3.79
C VAL A 46 6.37 -11.26 -4.03
N ASN A 47 5.10 -11.51 -4.31
CA ASN A 47 4.09 -10.47 -4.33
C ASN A 47 3.43 -10.42 -2.95
N VAL A 48 3.16 -9.23 -2.46
CA VAL A 48 2.60 -9.03 -1.13
C VAL A 48 1.44 -8.06 -1.21
N GLU A 49 0.42 -8.29 -0.40
CA GLU A 49 -0.70 -7.38 -0.30
C GLU A 49 -0.49 -6.43 0.87
N VAL A 50 -0.72 -5.16 0.63
CA VAL A 50 -0.63 -4.13 1.67
C VAL A 50 -2.03 -3.91 2.23
N GLU A 51 -2.15 -4.00 3.54
CA GLU A 51 -3.45 -3.99 4.21
C GLU A 51 -3.75 -2.63 4.81
N ALA A 52 -5.03 -2.35 4.97
CA ALA A 52 -5.48 -1.11 5.59
C ALA A 52 -5.06 -1.09 7.06
N PRO A 53 -4.48 0.03 7.53
CA PRO A 53 -4.08 0.14 8.93
C PRO A 53 -5.24 0.45 9.87
N GLN A 54 -6.38 0.85 9.33
CA GLN A 54 -7.57 1.17 10.13
C GLN A 54 -8.79 1.17 9.23
N ASP A 55 -9.96 1.20 9.84
CA ASP A 55 -11.22 1.39 9.12
C ASP A 55 -11.31 2.81 8.60
N GLY A 56 -12.02 2.99 7.51
CA GLY A 56 -12.28 4.31 6.98
C GLY A 56 -12.59 4.27 5.50
N THR A 57 -12.31 5.38 4.83
CA THR A 57 -12.51 5.49 3.39
C THR A 57 -11.14 5.73 2.75
N LEU A 58 -10.86 4.99 1.71
CA LEU A 58 -9.60 5.17 1.00
C LEU A 58 -9.62 6.54 0.32
N GLY A 59 -8.70 7.39 0.73
CA GLY A 59 -8.59 8.75 0.21
C GLY A 59 -7.65 8.81 -0.97
N GLU A 60 -6.92 9.92 -1.05
CA GLU A 60 -6.05 10.16 -2.20
C GLU A 60 -4.99 9.07 -2.34
N ILE A 61 -4.82 8.59 -3.56
CA ILE A 61 -3.82 7.59 -3.91
C ILE A 61 -2.66 8.32 -4.57
N SER A 62 -1.48 8.19 -4.00
CA SER A 62 -0.31 8.91 -4.50
C SER A 62 0.63 8.04 -5.32
N ALA A 63 0.39 6.74 -5.41
CA ALA A 63 1.23 5.84 -6.20
C ALA A 63 0.36 5.09 -7.19
N LYS A 64 0.86 4.88 -8.38
CA LYS A 64 0.09 4.27 -9.47
C LYS A 64 0.67 2.93 -9.84
N VAL A 65 -0.14 2.13 -10.52
CA VAL A 65 0.31 0.84 -11.04
C VAL A 65 1.55 1.06 -11.91
N GLY A 66 2.56 0.26 -11.65
CA GLY A 66 3.82 0.35 -12.37
C GLY A 66 4.86 1.22 -11.70
N ASP A 67 4.47 2.03 -10.71
CA ASP A 67 5.42 2.87 -10.00
C ASP A 67 6.29 2.04 -9.08
N PHE A 68 7.52 2.49 -8.91
CA PHE A 68 8.42 1.94 -7.90
C PHE A 68 8.40 2.85 -6.68
N VAL A 69 8.23 2.28 -5.51
CA VAL A 69 8.21 3.04 -4.26
C VAL A 69 9.09 2.33 -3.24
N LYS A 70 9.57 3.09 -2.28
CA LYS A 70 10.45 2.53 -1.25
C LYS A 70 9.65 2.11 -0.04
N PHE A 71 10.23 1.23 0.77
CA PHE A 71 9.65 0.90 2.07
C PHE A 71 9.50 2.19 2.87
N GLY A 72 8.35 2.33 3.51
CA GLY A 72 8.05 3.53 4.27
C GLY A 72 7.41 4.64 3.45
N ALA A 73 7.33 4.50 2.14
CA ALA A 73 6.70 5.52 1.30
C ALA A 73 5.20 5.54 1.55
N VAL A 74 4.63 6.73 1.55
CA VAL A 74 3.18 6.90 1.67
C VAL A 74 2.58 6.73 0.30
N VAL A 75 1.66 5.79 0.14
CA VAL A 75 1.04 5.50 -1.15
C VAL A 75 -0.42 5.92 -1.21
N ALA A 76 -1.03 6.15 -0.06
CA ALA A 76 -2.41 6.62 0.01
C ALA A 76 -2.70 7.09 1.43
N VAL A 77 -3.92 7.56 1.66
CA VAL A 77 -4.38 7.90 3.01
C VAL A 77 -5.73 7.26 3.24
N ILE A 78 -6.02 6.94 4.49
CA ILE A 78 -7.35 6.49 4.91
C ILE A 78 -7.97 7.62 5.70
N GLU A 79 -9.16 8.02 5.34
CA GLU A 79 -9.90 9.04 6.06
C GLU A 79 -10.99 8.41 6.88
N LYS A 80 -11.11 8.86 8.10
CA LYS A 80 -12.11 8.30 8.98
C LYS A 80 -13.05 9.37 9.48
#